data_f0eb07fbb102f184f4d56f147b6f9cf2
#
_entry.id   f0eb07fbb102f184f4d56f147b6f9cf2
#
_cell.length_a   1.000
_cell.length_b   1.000
_cell.length_c   1.000
_cell.angle_alpha   90.00
_cell.angle_beta   90.00
_cell.angle_gamma   90.00
#
_symmetry.space_group_name_H-M   'P 1'
#
loop_
_entity.id
_entity.type
_entity.pdbx_description
1 polymer ?
#
loop_
_entity_poly.entity_id
_entity_poly.type
_entity_poly.pdbx_seq_one_letter_code
_entity_poly.pdbx_strand_id
1 'polypeptide(L)'
;MQLRDIPNDAQQLLTTLNAPPRLIAHLTLVHDSAFEILDSLQRRWPDLKIDRDAVLFGAATHDAGKCLHKNKLTGPGNRHEQDGPGLLEQYGVSPERSRFARTHGAWKKEPTLALEDFIVALADNSWKGSRNEALETMVAGRIAESLGIETWEAFIGLDEIVAEVASSGEERLAWHPLLCGTPKRDVFRISGGMGPNK
;
A
#
# COMPACT_ATOMS: atom_id res chain seq x y z
N MET A 1 14.11 11.78 -2.44
CA MET A 1 12.68 11.52 -2.16
C MET A 1 12.40 11.66 -0.66
N GLN A 2 11.30 12.28 -0.29
CA GLN A 2 10.83 12.33 1.10
C GLN A 2 9.55 11.49 1.18
N LEU A 3 9.58 10.38 1.91
CA LEU A 3 8.43 9.50 2.09
C LEU A 3 7.52 10.04 3.21
N ARG A 4 6.24 9.71 3.09
CA ARG A 4 5.24 9.99 4.13
C ARG A 4 5.31 8.96 5.24
N ASP A 5 5.10 9.41 6.47
CA ASP A 5 5.01 8.50 7.61
C ASP A 5 3.78 7.58 7.47
N ILE A 6 3.93 6.31 7.80
CA ILE A 6 2.82 5.38 7.86
C ILE A 6 1.91 5.71 9.07
N PRO A 7 0.61 5.33 9.03
CA PRO A 7 -0.30 5.57 10.15
C PRO A 7 0.26 5.07 11.49
N ASN A 8 0.05 5.84 12.55
CA ASN A 8 0.61 5.52 13.88
C ASN A 8 0.18 4.14 14.40
N ASP A 9 -1.06 3.74 14.18
CA ASP A 9 -1.59 2.44 14.56
C ASP A 9 -0.90 1.31 13.77
N ALA A 10 -0.66 1.48 12.48
CA ALA A 10 0.10 0.55 11.66
C ALA A 10 1.58 0.47 12.14
N GLN A 11 2.20 1.59 12.48
CA GLN A 11 3.56 1.63 12.99
C GLN A 11 3.71 0.89 14.33
N GLN A 12 2.77 1.13 15.26
CA GLN A 12 2.74 0.44 16.55
C GLN A 12 2.56 -1.07 16.38
N LEU A 13 1.64 -1.46 15.47
CA LEU A 13 1.39 -2.85 15.14
C LEU A 13 2.65 -3.54 14.59
N LEU A 14 3.30 -2.95 13.58
CA LEU A 14 4.52 -3.50 12.98
C LEU A 14 5.68 -3.60 13.99
N THR A 15 5.77 -2.65 14.92
CA THR A 15 6.73 -2.68 16.03
C THR A 15 6.44 -3.87 16.96
N THR A 16 5.18 -4.05 17.35
CA THR A 16 4.74 -5.15 18.23
C THR A 16 4.97 -6.52 17.58
N LEU A 17 4.76 -6.62 16.26
CA LEU A 17 5.02 -7.83 15.47
C LEU A 17 6.51 -8.10 15.26
N ASN A 18 7.40 -7.21 15.69
CA ASN A 18 8.83 -7.25 15.37
C ASN A 18 9.07 -7.44 13.85
N ALA A 19 8.37 -6.63 13.04
CA ALA A 19 8.47 -6.69 11.59
C ALA A 19 9.91 -6.46 11.12
N PRO A 20 10.42 -7.28 10.20
CA PRO A 20 11.78 -7.11 9.69
C PRO A 20 11.95 -5.75 8.98
N PRO A 21 13.12 -5.09 9.07
CA PRO A 21 13.37 -3.79 8.44
C PRO A 21 13.04 -3.76 6.94
N ARG A 22 13.31 -4.86 6.22
CA ARG A 22 12.97 -4.99 4.81
C ARG A 22 11.45 -4.92 4.56
N LEU A 23 10.66 -5.56 5.42
CA LEU A 23 9.21 -5.53 5.33
C LEU A 23 8.69 -4.12 5.61
N ILE A 24 9.20 -3.48 6.68
CA ILE A 24 8.82 -2.09 7.01
C ILE A 24 9.12 -1.16 5.85
N ALA A 25 10.31 -1.27 5.23
CA ALA A 25 10.69 -0.46 4.08
C ALA A 25 9.73 -0.66 2.90
N HIS A 26 9.38 -1.92 2.57
CA HIS A 26 8.39 -2.23 1.54
C HIS A 26 7.03 -1.60 1.83
N LEU A 27 6.50 -1.81 3.04
CA LEU A 27 5.20 -1.28 3.46
C LEU A 27 5.16 0.25 3.44
N THR A 28 6.26 0.91 3.82
CA THR A 28 6.37 2.38 3.72
C THR A 28 6.30 2.86 2.27
N LEU A 29 6.96 2.16 1.33
CA LEU A 29 6.95 2.52 -0.09
C LEU A 29 5.57 2.28 -0.73
N VAL A 30 4.91 1.18 -0.37
CA VAL A 30 3.54 0.90 -0.84
C VAL A 30 2.55 1.92 -0.27
N HIS A 31 2.68 2.28 1.01
CA HIS A 31 1.88 3.33 1.63
C HIS A 31 2.06 4.68 0.94
N ASP A 32 3.29 5.08 0.64
CA ASP A 32 3.58 6.33 -0.07
C ASP A 32 2.95 6.34 -1.47
N SER A 33 3.03 5.23 -2.20
CA SER A 33 2.36 5.07 -3.50
C SER A 33 0.83 5.12 -3.38
N ALA A 34 0.26 4.47 -2.36
CA ALA A 34 -1.18 4.53 -2.12
C ALA A 34 -1.66 5.96 -1.83
N PHE A 35 -0.86 6.73 -1.07
CA PHE A 35 -1.15 8.14 -0.79
C PHE A 35 -1.17 8.96 -2.08
N GLU A 36 -0.19 8.81 -2.96
CA GLU A 36 -0.14 9.53 -4.24
C GLU A 36 -1.31 9.15 -5.15
N ILE A 37 -1.66 7.85 -5.23
CA ILE A 37 -2.84 7.40 -5.98
C ILE A 37 -4.10 8.06 -5.44
N LEU A 38 -4.33 8.00 -4.12
CA LEU A 38 -5.52 8.57 -3.47
C LEU A 38 -5.64 10.08 -3.69
N ASP A 39 -4.52 10.79 -3.58
CA ASP A 39 -4.47 12.24 -3.80
C ASP A 39 -4.81 12.59 -5.25
N SER A 40 -4.29 11.84 -6.20
CA SER A 40 -4.56 12.05 -7.63
C SER A 40 -6.00 11.65 -8.00
N LEU A 41 -6.54 10.57 -7.44
CA LEU A 41 -7.94 10.17 -7.58
C LEU A 41 -8.88 11.27 -7.04
N GLN A 42 -8.59 11.82 -5.85
CA GLN A 42 -9.40 12.86 -5.23
C GLN A 42 -9.37 14.17 -6.03
N ARG A 43 -8.21 14.52 -6.63
CA ARG A 43 -8.12 15.70 -7.52
C ARG A 43 -8.88 15.50 -8.83
N ARG A 44 -8.81 14.29 -9.40
CA ARG A 44 -9.44 13.96 -10.68
C ARG A 44 -10.94 13.80 -10.54
N TRP A 45 -11.38 13.12 -9.49
CA TRP A 45 -12.78 12.80 -9.21
C TRP A 45 -13.14 13.14 -7.75
N PRO A 46 -13.48 14.40 -7.46
CA PRO A 46 -13.79 14.84 -6.09
C PRO A 46 -14.98 14.12 -5.47
N ASP A 47 -15.92 13.64 -6.29
CA ASP A 47 -17.12 12.93 -5.85
C ASP A 47 -16.89 11.43 -5.61
N LEU A 48 -15.74 10.88 -5.99
CA LEU A 48 -15.40 9.48 -5.76
C LEU A 48 -15.24 9.22 -4.25
N LYS A 49 -16.08 8.32 -3.73
CA LYS A 49 -16.06 7.96 -2.30
C LYS A 49 -15.09 6.82 -2.07
N ILE A 50 -14.09 7.07 -1.25
CA ILE A 50 -13.05 6.12 -0.88
C ILE A 50 -12.76 6.30 0.61
N ASP A 51 -12.72 5.21 1.36
CA ASP A 51 -12.21 5.22 2.73
C ASP A 51 -10.67 5.31 2.69
N ARG A 52 -10.20 6.58 2.67
CA ARG A 52 -8.78 6.90 2.58
C ARG A 52 -7.96 6.28 3.73
N ASP A 53 -8.49 6.34 4.95
CA ASP A 53 -7.79 5.83 6.13
C ASP A 53 -7.68 4.32 6.09
N ALA A 54 -8.72 3.62 5.64
CA ALA A 54 -8.68 2.17 5.44
C ALA A 54 -7.64 1.77 4.38
N VAL A 55 -7.58 2.46 3.24
CA VAL A 55 -6.58 2.19 2.19
C VAL A 55 -5.16 2.41 2.69
N LEU A 56 -4.90 3.54 3.37
CA LEU A 56 -3.55 3.86 3.87
C LEU A 56 -3.09 2.86 4.94
N PHE A 57 -3.98 2.47 5.85
CA PHE A 57 -3.70 1.41 6.79
C PHE A 57 -3.46 0.07 6.09
N GLY A 58 -4.32 -0.29 5.13
CA GLY A 58 -4.19 -1.50 4.32
C GLY A 58 -2.84 -1.54 3.60
N ALA A 59 -2.45 -0.47 2.92
CA ALA A 59 -1.17 -0.36 2.25
C ALA A 59 0.02 -0.53 3.21
N ALA A 60 -0.09 0.01 4.44
CA ALA A 60 0.94 -0.11 5.47
C ALA A 60 0.99 -1.49 6.15
N THR A 61 0.00 -2.38 5.95
CA THR A 61 -0.13 -3.64 6.70
C THR A 61 -0.45 -4.87 5.85
N HIS A 62 -0.70 -4.73 4.53
CA HIS A 62 -1.14 -5.83 3.67
C HIS A 62 -0.25 -7.07 3.74
N ASP A 63 1.02 -6.89 3.95
CA ASP A 63 2.04 -7.94 4.00
C ASP A 63 2.44 -8.34 5.43
N ALA A 64 1.71 -7.89 6.47
CA ALA A 64 2.03 -8.19 7.88
C ALA A 64 2.10 -9.69 8.18
N GLY A 65 1.36 -10.53 7.47
CA GLY A 65 1.44 -12.00 7.56
C GLY A 65 2.85 -12.55 7.32
N LYS A 66 3.74 -11.82 6.64
CA LYS A 66 5.16 -12.19 6.47
C LYS A 66 5.93 -12.24 7.79
N CYS A 67 5.44 -11.59 8.85
CA CYS A 67 6.03 -11.67 10.18
C CYS A 67 5.96 -13.10 10.77
N LEU A 68 4.95 -13.89 10.38
CA LEU A 68 4.84 -15.31 10.78
C LEU A 68 5.82 -16.22 10.03
N HIS A 69 6.24 -15.80 8.83
CA HIS A 69 7.01 -16.60 7.90
C HIS A 69 8.40 -16.02 7.63
N LYS A 70 9.13 -15.66 8.68
CA LYS A 70 10.45 -14.96 8.60
C LYS A 70 11.47 -15.63 7.67
N ASN A 71 11.38 -16.95 7.48
CA ASN A 71 12.27 -17.72 6.60
C ASN A 71 11.84 -17.69 5.12
N LYS A 72 10.70 -17.06 4.78
CA LYS A 72 10.11 -17.01 3.44
C LYS A 72 9.84 -15.59 2.93
N LEU A 73 10.58 -14.61 3.40
CA LEU A 73 10.45 -13.20 2.97
C LEU A 73 10.67 -12.99 1.46
N THR A 74 11.25 -14.00 0.77
CA THR A 74 11.62 -13.92 -0.66
C THR A 74 11.17 -15.14 -1.47
N GLY A 75 10.46 -16.10 -0.88
CA GLY A 75 10.04 -17.34 -1.56
C GLY A 75 8.65 -17.26 -2.17
N PRO A 76 8.34 -18.07 -3.21
CA PRO A 76 7.00 -18.18 -3.75
C PRO A 76 6.05 -18.79 -2.71
N GLY A 77 4.85 -18.25 -2.60
CA GLY A 77 3.77 -18.77 -1.77
C GLY A 77 2.94 -17.65 -1.15
N ASN A 78 1.64 -17.87 -1.11
CA ASN A 78 0.63 -16.93 -0.63
C ASN A 78 0.12 -17.24 0.80
N ARG A 79 0.87 -17.97 1.61
CA ARG A 79 0.47 -18.28 3.00
C ARG A 79 0.32 -17.04 3.86
N HIS A 80 1.17 -16.03 3.66
CA HIS A 80 1.08 -14.78 4.38
C HIS A 80 -0.23 -14.02 4.10
N GLU A 81 -0.79 -14.19 2.90
CA GLU A 81 -2.11 -13.64 2.54
C GLU A 81 -3.24 -14.36 3.29
N GLN A 82 -3.12 -15.68 3.47
CA GLN A 82 -4.12 -16.48 4.19
C GLN A 82 -4.06 -16.26 5.70
N ASP A 83 -2.85 -16.18 6.26
CA ASP A 83 -2.63 -16.08 7.70
C ASP A 83 -2.67 -14.61 8.20
N GLY A 84 -2.48 -13.66 7.29
CA GLY A 84 -2.39 -12.23 7.58
C GLY A 84 -3.60 -11.65 8.32
N PRO A 85 -4.85 -11.84 7.85
CA PRO A 85 -6.01 -11.31 8.54
C PRO A 85 -6.11 -11.80 9.99
N GLY A 86 -5.99 -13.13 10.21
CA GLY A 86 -6.04 -13.71 11.55
C GLY A 86 -4.94 -13.19 12.48
N LEU A 87 -3.73 -12.94 11.93
CA LEU A 87 -2.66 -12.29 12.69
C LEU A 87 -3.07 -10.88 13.13
N LEU A 88 -3.56 -10.05 12.20
CA LEU A 88 -3.94 -8.68 12.48
C LEU A 88 -5.09 -8.60 13.50
N GLU A 89 -6.08 -9.48 13.39
CA GLU A 89 -7.23 -9.58 14.31
C GLU A 89 -6.81 -9.97 15.72
N GLN A 90 -5.80 -10.85 15.89
CA GLN A 90 -5.22 -11.17 17.19
C GLN A 90 -4.62 -9.95 17.89
N TYR A 91 -4.23 -8.93 17.15
CA TYR A 91 -3.71 -7.67 17.68
C TYR A 91 -4.75 -6.53 17.67
N GLY A 92 -6.04 -6.88 17.58
CA GLY A 92 -7.14 -5.94 17.73
C GLY A 92 -7.52 -5.15 16.49
N VAL A 93 -7.01 -5.51 15.31
CA VAL A 93 -7.43 -4.92 14.05
C VAL A 93 -8.80 -5.49 13.66
N SER A 94 -9.74 -4.62 13.28
CA SER A 94 -11.08 -5.09 12.87
C SER A 94 -11.03 -5.90 11.56
N PRO A 95 -12.00 -6.81 11.33
CA PRO A 95 -12.08 -7.61 10.10
C PRO A 95 -12.12 -6.76 8.83
N GLU A 96 -12.77 -5.57 8.90
CA GLU A 96 -12.87 -4.63 7.77
C GLU A 96 -11.49 -4.07 7.37
N ARG A 97 -10.56 -3.95 8.33
CA ARG A 97 -9.20 -3.46 8.08
C ARG A 97 -8.20 -4.59 7.87
N SER A 98 -8.36 -5.74 8.54
CA SER A 98 -7.46 -6.90 8.40
C SER A 98 -7.58 -7.56 7.01
N ARG A 99 -8.72 -7.42 6.34
CA ARG A 99 -9.01 -8.03 5.03
C ARG A 99 -7.95 -7.72 3.97
N PHE A 100 -7.34 -6.53 4.01
CA PHE A 100 -6.35 -6.10 3.02
C PHE A 100 -5.14 -7.04 2.95
N ALA A 101 -4.80 -7.70 4.08
CA ALA A 101 -3.73 -8.69 4.11
C ALA A 101 -4.01 -9.91 3.20
N ARG A 102 -5.27 -10.20 2.90
CA ARG A 102 -5.68 -11.27 1.99
C ARG A 102 -6.01 -10.73 0.59
N THR A 103 -6.75 -9.64 0.53
CA THR A 103 -7.39 -9.17 -0.69
C THR A 103 -6.41 -8.56 -1.69
N HIS A 104 -5.28 -7.99 -1.23
CA HIS A 104 -4.27 -7.41 -2.12
C HIS A 104 -3.71 -8.41 -3.15
N GLY A 105 -3.64 -9.71 -2.82
CA GLY A 105 -3.23 -10.78 -3.73
C GLY A 105 -4.39 -11.54 -4.40
N ALA A 106 -5.62 -11.40 -3.88
CA ALA A 106 -6.79 -12.17 -4.32
C ALA A 106 -7.60 -11.52 -5.44
N TRP A 107 -7.31 -10.30 -5.84
CA TRP A 107 -8.11 -9.47 -6.75
C TRP A 107 -8.49 -10.16 -8.07
N LYS A 108 -7.66 -11.06 -8.62
CA LYS A 108 -7.97 -11.85 -9.83
C LYS A 108 -9.09 -12.85 -9.64
N LYS A 109 -9.27 -13.34 -8.41
CA LYS A 109 -10.21 -14.42 -8.07
C LYS A 109 -11.49 -13.89 -7.44
N GLU A 110 -11.46 -12.68 -6.93
CA GLU A 110 -12.56 -12.05 -6.20
C GLU A 110 -12.94 -10.70 -6.85
N PRO A 111 -13.64 -10.73 -8.00
CA PRO A 111 -13.98 -9.49 -8.73
C PRO A 111 -14.98 -8.60 -7.99
N THR A 112 -15.57 -9.06 -6.90
CA THR A 112 -16.55 -8.32 -6.08
C THR A 112 -15.92 -7.53 -4.94
N LEU A 113 -14.59 -7.48 -4.85
CA LEU A 113 -13.87 -6.67 -3.87
C LEU A 113 -14.22 -5.18 -3.99
N ALA A 114 -14.11 -4.46 -2.87
CA ALA A 114 -14.33 -3.02 -2.83
C ALA A 114 -13.20 -2.27 -3.55
N LEU A 115 -13.46 -1.02 -3.94
CA LEU A 115 -12.47 -0.17 -4.61
C LEU A 115 -11.20 -0.01 -3.77
N GLU A 116 -11.35 0.08 -2.45
CA GLU A 116 -10.24 0.18 -1.50
C GLU A 116 -9.27 -1.01 -1.60
N ASP A 117 -9.80 -2.24 -1.75
CA ASP A 117 -8.99 -3.45 -1.89
C ASP A 117 -8.17 -3.42 -3.18
N PHE A 118 -8.79 -2.98 -4.27
CA PHE A 118 -8.11 -2.81 -5.55
C PHE A 118 -7.05 -1.70 -5.52
N ILE A 119 -7.29 -0.59 -4.79
CA ILE A 119 -6.30 0.49 -4.66
C ILE A 119 -5.08 0.01 -3.88
N VAL A 120 -5.24 -0.77 -2.80
CA VAL A 120 -4.11 -1.37 -2.08
C VAL A 120 -3.30 -2.29 -3.00
N ALA A 121 -3.97 -3.16 -3.76
CA ALA A 121 -3.31 -4.03 -4.74
C ALA A 121 -2.59 -3.22 -5.84
N LEU A 122 -3.20 -2.13 -6.31
CA LEU A 122 -2.61 -1.25 -7.32
C LEU A 122 -1.34 -0.57 -6.79
N ALA A 123 -1.37 -0.07 -5.56
CA ALA A 123 -0.20 0.55 -4.93
C ALA A 123 0.95 -0.46 -4.76
N ASP A 124 0.65 -1.70 -4.33
CA ASP A 124 1.66 -2.76 -4.21
C ASP A 124 2.26 -3.18 -5.57
N ASN A 125 1.50 -3.06 -6.65
CA ASN A 125 2.03 -3.32 -7.99
C ASN A 125 2.87 -2.17 -8.53
N SER A 126 2.45 -0.91 -8.30
CA SER A 126 3.01 0.26 -9.00
C SER A 126 4.17 0.94 -8.27
N TRP A 127 4.39 0.69 -6.96
CA TRP A 127 5.41 1.40 -6.18
C TRP A 127 6.83 1.33 -6.77
N LYS A 128 7.16 0.27 -7.49
CA LYS A 128 8.48 0.04 -8.12
C LYS A 128 8.51 0.33 -9.63
N GLY A 129 7.51 1.03 -10.16
CA GLY A 129 7.40 1.35 -11.58
C GLY A 129 6.72 0.27 -12.44
N SER A 130 6.19 -0.79 -11.84
CA SER A 130 5.48 -1.83 -12.59
C SER A 130 4.06 -1.39 -12.93
N ARG A 131 3.56 -1.85 -14.09
CA ARG A 131 2.18 -1.66 -14.55
C ARG A 131 1.47 -3.01 -14.64
N ASN A 132 0.17 -3.03 -14.37
CA ASN A 132 -0.66 -4.23 -14.47
C ASN A 132 -2.02 -3.88 -15.09
N GLU A 133 -2.09 -3.97 -16.41
CA GLU A 133 -3.26 -3.59 -17.20
C GLU A 133 -4.56 -4.27 -16.71
N ALA A 134 -4.49 -5.55 -16.36
CA ALA A 134 -5.68 -6.27 -15.88
C ALA A 134 -6.21 -5.70 -14.54
N LEU A 135 -5.30 -5.35 -13.61
CA LEU A 135 -5.68 -4.71 -12.35
C LEU A 135 -6.18 -3.29 -12.59
N GLU A 136 -5.51 -2.51 -13.42
CA GLU A 136 -5.90 -1.16 -13.78
C GLU A 136 -7.28 -1.12 -14.45
N THR A 137 -7.59 -2.09 -15.32
CA THR A 137 -8.92 -2.23 -15.93
C THR A 137 -9.99 -2.50 -14.86
N MET A 138 -9.71 -3.33 -13.86
CA MET A 138 -10.66 -3.60 -12.77
C MET A 138 -10.88 -2.37 -11.89
N VAL A 139 -9.82 -1.63 -11.57
CA VAL A 139 -9.91 -0.36 -10.81
C VAL A 139 -10.76 0.66 -11.60
N ALA A 140 -10.47 0.83 -12.89
CA ALA A 140 -11.23 1.75 -13.76
C ALA A 140 -12.73 1.37 -13.82
N GLY A 141 -13.04 0.08 -13.90
CA GLY A 141 -14.43 -0.40 -13.86
C GLY A 141 -15.14 -0.02 -12.56
N ARG A 142 -14.46 -0.14 -11.41
CA ARG A 142 -15.03 0.27 -10.11
C ARG A 142 -15.21 1.77 -9.98
N ILE A 143 -14.27 2.56 -10.48
CA ILE A 143 -14.39 4.01 -10.53
C ILE A 143 -15.59 4.41 -11.41
N ALA A 144 -15.69 3.82 -12.60
CA ALA A 144 -16.78 4.08 -13.55
C ALA A 144 -18.15 3.76 -12.94
N GLU A 145 -18.28 2.59 -12.29
CA GLU A 145 -19.50 2.17 -11.59
C GLU A 145 -19.87 3.15 -10.48
N SER A 146 -18.89 3.58 -9.67
CA SER A 146 -19.12 4.50 -8.55
C SER A 146 -19.56 5.90 -8.98
N LEU A 147 -19.03 6.38 -10.12
CA LEU A 147 -19.28 7.73 -10.63
C LEU A 147 -20.39 7.80 -11.68
N GLY A 148 -20.84 6.64 -12.21
CA GLY A 148 -21.79 6.60 -13.32
C GLY A 148 -21.22 7.14 -14.62
N ILE A 149 -19.92 6.96 -14.88
CA ILE A 149 -19.22 7.35 -16.11
C ILE A 149 -18.85 6.12 -16.94
N GLU A 150 -18.42 6.35 -18.20
CA GLU A 150 -17.97 5.26 -19.05
C GLU A 150 -16.63 4.67 -18.58
N THR A 151 -16.47 3.34 -18.67
CA THR A 151 -15.24 2.65 -18.22
C THR A 151 -13.98 3.13 -18.91
N TRP A 152 -14.08 3.46 -20.22
CA TRP A 152 -12.92 3.98 -20.97
C TRP A 152 -12.46 5.37 -20.48
N GLU A 153 -13.41 6.21 -20.04
CA GLU A 153 -13.12 7.53 -19.47
C GLU A 153 -12.38 7.37 -18.12
N ALA A 154 -12.88 6.51 -17.25
CA ALA A 154 -12.21 6.16 -16.00
C ALA A 154 -10.83 5.55 -16.24
N PHE A 155 -10.69 4.70 -17.26
CA PHE A 155 -9.42 4.05 -17.60
C PHE A 155 -8.37 5.06 -18.04
N ILE A 156 -8.70 6.00 -18.93
CA ILE A 156 -7.77 7.05 -19.37
C ILE A 156 -7.28 7.87 -18.18
N GLY A 157 -8.19 8.31 -17.31
CA GLY A 157 -7.82 9.10 -16.14
C GLY A 157 -6.97 8.32 -15.12
N LEU A 158 -7.26 7.03 -14.93
CA LEU A 158 -6.47 6.17 -14.07
C LEU A 158 -5.09 5.86 -14.66
N ASP A 159 -5.00 5.66 -15.98
CA ASP A 159 -3.74 5.42 -16.70
C ASP A 159 -2.73 6.56 -16.48
N GLU A 160 -3.20 7.82 -16.58
CA GLU A 160 -2.39 9.01 -16.30
C GLU A 160 -1.87 8.98 -14.82
N ILE A 161 -2.74 8.68 -13.86
CA ILE A 161 -2.39 8.62 -12.44
C ILE A 161 -1.34 7.53 -12.18
N VAL A 162 -1.56 6.31 -12.69
CA VAL A 162 -0.65 5.19 -12.45
C VAL A 162 0.68 5.40 -13.17
N ALA A 163 0.68 6.03 -14.34
CA ALA A 163 1.91 6.40 -15.06
C ALA A 163 2.76 7.39 -14.24
N GLU A 164 2.13 8.40 -13.64
CA GLU A 164 2.81 9.36 -12.75
C GLU A 164 3.44 8.65 -11.54
N VAL A 165 2.67 7.83 -10.83
CA VAL A 165 3.15 7.06 -9.67
C VAL A 165 4.27 6.10 -10.06
N ALA A 166 4.14 5.40 -11.18
CA ALA A 166 5.15 4.47 -11.68
C ALA A 166 6.46 5.17 -12.09
N SER A 167 6.40 6.41 -12.56
CA SER A 167 7.59 7.18 -12.95
C SER A 167 8.58 7.40 -11.80
N SER A 168 8.11 7.42 -10.55
CA SER A 168 8.93 7.52 -9.34
C SER A 168 9.50 6.17 -8.87
N GLY A 169 9.27 5.09 -9.60
CA GLY A 169 9.65 3.73 -9.17
C GLY A 169 11.15 3.55 -8.97
N GLU A 170 12.00 4.10 -9.84
CA GLU A 170 13.46 4.02 -9.70
C GLU A 170 13.95 4.75 -8.45
N GLU A 171 13.38 5.92 -8.15
CA GLU A 171 13.73 6.69 -6.95
C GLU A 171 13.32 5.95 -5.68
N ARG A 172 12.15 5.31 -5.67
CA ARG A 172 11.69 4.46 -4.56
C ARG A 172 12.58 3.23 -4.36
N LEU A 173 12.99 2.57 -5.45
CA LEU A 173 13.91 1.45 -5.39
C LEU A 173 15.27 1.85 -4.83
N ALA A 174 15.80 3.02 -5.22
CA ALA A 174 17.05 3.56 -4.70
C ALA A 174 16.96 3.91 -3.20
N TRP A 175 15.78 4.30 -2.73
CA TRP A 175 15.55 4.59 -1.31
C TRP A 175 15.49 3.32 -0.45
N HIS A 176 15.18 2.15 -0.99
CA HIS A 176 14.99 0.92 -0.23
C HIS A 176 16.27 0.58 0.57
N PRO A 177 16.26 0.60 1.93
CA PRO A 177 17.45 0.57 2.77
C PRO A 177 18.38 -0.62 2.54
N LEU A 178 17.82 -1.77 2.13
CA LEU A 178 18.61 -2.98 1.87
C LEU A 178 19.31 -2.96 0.53
N LEU A 179 18.88 -2.14 -0.40
CA LEU A 179 19.55 -1.92 -1.68
C LEU A 179 20.67 -0.90 -1.55
N CYS A 180 20.54 0.05 -0.60
CA CYS A 180 21.51 1.11 -0.35
C CYS A 180 22.60 0.73 0.66
N GLY A 181 22.56 -0.45 1.27
CA GLY A 181 23.56 -0.87 2.27
C GLY A 181 23.59 -0.04 3.55
N THR A 182 22.55 0.74 3.85
CA THR A 182 22.46 1.61 5.04
C THR A 182 22.27 0.79 6.33
N PRO A 183 23.00 1.10 7.41
CA PRO A 183 22.85 0.37 8.68
C PRO A 183 21.50 0.65 9.34
N LYS A 184 20.98 -0.34 10.05
CA LYS A 184 19.66 -0.50 10.67
C LYS A 184 19.14 0.63 11.58
N ARG A 185 19.84 1.78 11.74
CA ARG A 185 19.53 2.79 12.77
C ARG A 185 18.73 4.00 12.30
N ASP A 186 18.59 4.24 10.99
CA ASP A 186 18.07 5.51 10.51
C ASP A 186 16.67 5.48 9.87
N VAL A 187 16.00 4.32 9.84
CA VAL A 187 14.68 4.17 9.21
C VAL A 187 13.56 4.92 9.98
N PHE A 188 13.82 5.29 11.26
CA PHE A 188 12.83 5.97 12.12
C PHE A 188 13.25 7.37 12.58
N ARG A 189 14.22 8.01 11.92
CA ARG A 189 14.66 9.34 12.30
C ARG A 189 14.34 10.38 11.24
N ILE A 190 13.06 10.63 11.04
CA ILE A 190 12.65 11.81 10.27
C ILE A 190 11.52 12.51 11.03
N SER A 191 11.80 13.76 11.37
CA SER A 191 10.93 14.76 11.99
C SER A 191 10.73 14.71 13.50
N GLY A 192 11.65 15.31 14.19
CA GLY A 192 11.56 15.82 15.55
C GLY A 192 12.57 16.95 15.74
N GLY A 193 12.60 17.87 14.79
CA GLY A 193 13.38 19.09 14.92
C GLY A 193 12.68 20.07 15.86
N MET A 194 12.80 19.89 17.17
CA MET A 194 12.66 20.99 18.12
C MET A 194 14.02 21.63 18.30
N GLY A 195 14.20 22.80 17.70
CA GLY A 195 15.32 23.66 17.98
C GLY A 195 15.32 24.12 19.43
N PRO A 196 16.48 24.36 20.03
CA PRO A 196 16.56 24.84 21.42
C PRO A 196 16.15 26.30 21.48
N ASN A 197 15.13 26.60 22.25
CA ASN A 197 14.85 27.93 22.74
C ASN A 197 15.92 28.31 23.77
N LYS A 198 16.58 29.42 23.50
CA LYS A 198 17.19 30.24 24.52
C LYS A 198 16.19 31.27 25.02
#